data_63f2fd60398489912a8895a90853aea2
#
_entry.id   63f2fd60398489912a8895a90853aea2
#
_cell.length_a   1.000
_cell.length_b   1.000
_cell.length_c   1.000
_cell.angle_alpha   90.00
_cell.angle_beta   90.00
_cell.angle_gamma   90.00
#
_symmetry.space_group_name_H-M   'P 1'
#
loop_
_entity.id
_entity.type
_entity.pdbx_description
1 polymer ?
#
loop_
_entity_poly.entity_id
_entity_poly.type
_entity_poly.pdbx_seq_one_letter_code
_entity_poly.pdbx_strand_id
1 'polypeptide(L)'
;MSSLGPISSTEVGLASPAATPVSGMRSRLADYADLAKPRIAVMAMVTVAVGYVLAAGDNWQWAPLLHALGGIGLAAVASGALNQYLERHADALMSRTASRPIPAGRLSAGEVLAFGLLCATGSLGWLIWQTNPLTAGMTLATLV
;
A
#
# COMPACT_ATOMS: atom_id res chain seq x y z
N MET A 1 -39.45 -12.82 -60.49
CA MET A 1 -38.06 -13.22 -60.50
C MET A 1 -37.28 -12.05 -59.93
N SER A 2 -37.04 -12.04 -58.64
CA SER A 2 -36.32 -10.97 -57.94
C SER A 2 -35.04 -11.56 -57.39
N SER A 3 -33.91 -11.12 -57.89
CA SER A 3 -32.58 -11.50 -57.43
C SER A 3 -32.22 -10.69 -56.19
N LEU A 4 -32.13 -11.34 -55.05
CA LEU A 4 -31.54 -10.78 -53.85
C LEU A 4 -30.02 -10.87 -54.00
N GLY A 5 -29.36 -9.71 -54.09
CA GLY A 5 -27.90 -9.61 -54.04
C GLY A 5 -27.33 -9.92 -52.65
N PRO A 6 -26.10 -10.35 -52.56
CA PRO A 6 -25.48 -10.72 -51.28
C PRO A 6 -25.17 -9.48 -50.44
N ILE A 7 -25.63 -9.50 -49.20
CA ILE A 7 -25.30 -8.51 -48.19
C ILE A 7 -23.83 -8.69 -47.80
N SER A 8 -23.02 -7.71 -48.19
CA SER A 8 -21.63 -7.59 -47.76
C SER A 8 -21.56 -7.47 -46.24
N SER A 9 -21.04 -8.49 -45.60
CA SER A 9 -20.69 -8.45 -44.18
C SER A 9 -19.52 -7.47 -44.00
N THR A 10 -19.83 -6.23 -43.65
CA THR A 10 -18.83 -5.29 -43.17
C THR A 10 -18.32 -5.80 -41.84
N GLU A 11 -17.17 -6.44 -41.86
CA GLU A 11 -16.41 -6.73 -40.63
C GLU A 11 -16.13 -5.41 -39.92
N VAL A 12 -16.92 -5.13 -38.88
CA VAL A 12 -16.58 -4.12 -37.90
C VAL A 12 -15.39 -4.68 -37.13
N GLY A 13 -14.20 -4.34 -37.58
CA GLY A 13 -12.97 -4.55 -36.84
C GLY A 13 -13.06 -3.86 -35.49
N LEU A 14 -13.46 -4.62 -34.46
CA LEU A 14 -13.26 -4.24 -33.06
C LEU A 14 -11.75 -4.18 -32.83
N ALA A 15 -11.19 -3.01 -33.14
CA ALA A 15 -9.85 -2.67 -32.66
C ALA A 15 -9.91 -2.70 -31.14
N SER A 16 -9.46 -3.81 -30.57
CA SER A 16 -9.11 -3.91 -29.16
C SER A 16 -8.18 -2.73 -28.84
N PRO A 17 -8.51 -1.86 -27.87
CA PRO A 17 -7.56 -0.83 -27.48
C PRO A 17 -6.33 -1.55 -26.95
N ALA A 18 -5.26 -1.52 -27.73
CA ALA A 18 -3.95 -1.96 -27.29
C ALA A 18 -3.63 -1.18 -26.01
N ALA A 19 -3.63 -1.90 -24.89
CA ALA A 19 -3.17 -1.37 -23.62
C ALA A 19 -1.72 -0.91 -23.79
N THR A 20 -1.54 0.40 -23.97
CA THR A 20 -0.22 1.00 -23.97
C THR A 20 0.45 0.71 -22.64
N PRO A 21 1.61 0.07 -22.60
CA PRO A 21 2.35 -0.12 -21.36
C PRO A 21 2.95 1.22 -20.94
N VAL A 22 2.20 2.01 -20.17
CA VAL A 22 2.76 3.17 -19.46
C VAL A 22 3.48 2.64 -18.22
N SER A 23 4.53 1.86 -18.46
CA SER A 23 5.40 1.34 -17.41
C SER A 23 6.65 2.21 -17.34
N GLY A 24 6.53 3.39 -16.73
CA GLY A 24 7.66 4.16 -16.29
C GLY A 24 7.88 3.97 -14.78
N MET A 25 9.10 4.23 -14.31
CA MET A 25 9.46 4.20 -12.87
C MET A 25 8.49 5.03 -12.00
N ARG A 26 7.85 6.05 -12.57
CA ARG A 26 6.80 6.87 -11.92
C ARG A 26 5.52 6.08 -11.62
N SER A 27 5.16 5.10 -12.45
CA SER A 27 3.97 4.27 -12.20
C SER A 27 4.21 3.28 -11.05
N ARG A 28 5.39 2.67 -10.96
CA ARG A 28 5.75 1.77 -9.85
C ARG A 28 5.79 2.50 -8.50
N LEU A 29 6.37 3.71 -8.45
CA LEU A 29 6.36 4.52 -7.23
C LEU A 29 4.93 4.87 -6.79
N ALA A 30 4.04 5.16 -7.72
CA ALA A 30 2.63 5.39 -7.42
C ALA A 30 1.95 4.12 -6.87
N ASP A 31 2.26 2.95 -7.42
CA ASP A 31 1.74 1.68 -6.92
C ASP A 31 2.21 1.37 -5.49
N TYR A 32 3.48 1.66 -5.16
CA TYR A 32 3.98 1.54 -3.79
C TYR A 32 3.38 2.59 -2.85
N ALA A 33 3.10 3.81 -3.33
CA ALA A 33 2.38 4.80 -2.56
C ALA A 33 0.92 4.36 -2.26
N ASP A 34 0.27 3.69 -3.21
CA ASP A 34 -1.05 3.09 -2.99
C ASP A 34 -1.03 1.98 -1.93
N LEU A 35 0.07 1.19 -1.86
CA LEU A 35 0.26 0.20 -0.78
C LEU A 35 0.37 0.87 0.59
N ALA A 36 1.09 1.99 0.66
CA ALA A 36 1.36 2.71 1.90
C ALA A 36 0.12 3.34 2.54
N LYS A 37 -1.00 3.48 1.80
CA LYS A 37 -2.24 4.14 2.27
C LYS A 37 -1.94 5.46 3.00
N PRO A 38 -1.40 6.48 2.33
CA PRO A 38 -0.79 7.66 2.99
C PRO A 38 -1.73 8.39 3.95
N ARG A 39 -3.03 8.39 3.69
CA ARG A 39 -4.02 8.99 4.59
C ARG A 39 -4.04 8.31 5.97
N ILE A 40 -3.98 6.99 6.00
CA ILE A 40 -4.00 6.22 7.26
C ILE A 40 -2.66 6.39 7.98
N ALA A 41 -1.54 6.34 7.26
CA ALA A 41 -0.21 6.55 7.82
C ALA A 41 -0.08 7.95 8.46
N VAL A 42 -0.56 9.00 7.79
CA VAL A 42 -0.56 10.38 8.35
C VAL A 42 -1.41 10.46 9.61
N MET A 43 -2.61 9.89 9.61
CA MET A 43 -3.47 9.86 10.81
C MET A 43 -2.79 9.15 11.98
N ALA A 44 -2.16 8.01 11.75
CA ALA A 44 -1.39 7.28 12.76
C ALA A 44 -0.24 8.14 13.30
N MET A 45 0.53 8.79 12.43
CA MET A 45 1.63 9.67 12.84
C MET A 45 1.14 10.87 13.67
N VAL A 46 0.02 11.49 13.31
CA VAL A 46 -0.57 12.57 14.10
C VAL A 46 -0.97 12.08 15.51
N THR A 47 -1.60 10.90 15.59
CA THR A 47 -1.99 10.31 16.88
C THR A 47 -0.76 10.04 17.75
N VAL A 48 0.31 9.50 17.15
CA VAL A 48 1.58 9.26 17.87
C VAL A 48 2.22 10.55 18.34
N ALA A 49 2.24 11.59 17.49
CA ALA A 49 2.79 12.88 17.86
C ALA A 49 2.05 13.51 19.06
N VAL A 50 0.72 13.50 19.02
CA VAL A 50 -0.11 14.00 20.11
C VAL A 50 0.10 13.18 21.40
N GLY A 51 0.07 11.84 21.29
CA GLY A 51 0.31 10.94 22.43
C GLY A 51 1.69 11.14 23.06
N TYR A 52 2.72 11.32 22.23
CA TYR A 52 4.08 11.59 22.71
C TYR A 52 4.17 12.92 23.46
N VAL A 53 3.62 13.99 22.89
CA VAL A 53 3.65 15.33 23.53
C VAL A 53 2.91 15.31 24.88
N LEU A 54 1.75 14.67 24.93
CA LEU A 54 0.98 14.53 26.17
C LEU A 54 1.71 13.71 27.24
N ALA A 55 2.41 12.64 26.83
CA ALA A 55 3.15 11.80 27.76
C ALA A 55 4.45 12.43 28.26
N ALA A 56 5.13 13.19 27.41
CA ALA A 56 6.41 13.84 27.74
C ALA A 56 6.23 15.13 28.57
N GLY A 57 5.06 15.79 28.51
CA GLY A 57 4.79 17.05 29.20
C GLY A 57 5.84 18.10 28.83
N ASP A 58 6.42 18.75 29.86
CA ASP A 58 7.43 19.80 29.68
C ASP A 58 8.81 19.27 29.23
N ASN A 59 9.02 17.95 29.29
CA ASN A 59 10.30 17.31 28.94
C ASN A 59 10.33 16.72 27.51
N TRP A 60 9.46 17.16 26.63
CA TRP A 60 9.43 16.66 25.27
C TRP A 60 10.70 16.99 24.46
N GLN A 61 11.13 16.08 23.61
CA GLN A 61 12.31 16.22 22.78
C GLN A 61 12.02 15.83 21.33
N TRP A 62 12.66 16.51 20.39
CA TRP A 62 12.46 16.22 18.95
C TRP A 62 12.98 14.85 18.53
N ALA A 63 14.13 14.42 19.05
CA ALA A 63 14.77 13.20 18.58
C ALA A 63 13.93 11.94 18.85
N PRO A 64 13.45 11.66 20.09
CA PRO A 64 12.57 10.52 20.32
C PRO A 64 11.26 10.58 19.54
N LEU A 65 10.68 11.79 19.36
CA LEU A 65 9.48 11.98 18.57
C LEU A 65 9.72 11.58 17.11
N LEU A 66 10.78 12.07 16.48
CA LEU A 66 11.11 11.75 15.09
C LEU A 66 11.41 10.25 14.90
N HIS A 67 12.08 9.63 15.86
CA HIS A 67 12.32 8.18 15.82
C HIS A 67 11.03 7.38 15.95
N ALA A 68 10.11 7.78 16.83
CA ALA A 68 8.80 7.16 16.96
C ALA A 68 7.96 7.33 15.68
N LEU A 69 7.91 8.53 15.13
CA LEU A 69 7.19 8.81 13.88
C LEU A 69 7.73 7.99 12.71
N GLY A 70 9.07 7.93 12.56
CA GLY A 70 9.71 7.15 11.50
C GLY A 70 9.40 5.66 11.62
N GLY A 71 9.56 5.08 12.82
CA GLY A 71 9.28 3.67 13.06
C GLY A 71 7.81 3.31 12.84
N ILE A 72 6.90 4.09 13.41
CA ILE A 72 5.46 3.83 13.28
C ILE A 72 4.95 4.13 11.86
N GLY A 73 5.49 5.17 11.21
CA GLY A 73 5.20 5.41 9.79
C GLY A 73 5.57 4.23 8.90
N LEU A 74 6.75 3.63 9.14
CA LEU A 74 7.18 2.43 8.42
C LEU A 74 6.31 1.21 8.75
N ALA A 75 5.86 1.06 10.00
CA ALA A 75 4.90 0.03 10.40
C ALA A 75 3.54 0.20 9.70
N ALA A 76 3.06 1.43 9.55
CA ALA A 76 1.81 1.72 8.84
C ALA A 76 1.90 1.33 7.35
N VAL A 77 3.05 1.59 6.71
CA VAL A 77 3.32 1.13 5.34
C VAL A 77 3.32 -0.40 5.26
N ALA A 78 4.01 -1.07 6.20
CA ALA A 78 4.04 -2.53 6.28
C ALA A 78 2.64 -3.12 6.44
N SER A 79 1.84 -2.59 7.36
CA SER A 79 0.45 -3.01 7.57
C SER A 79 -0.39 -2.86 6.31
N GLY A 80 -0.28 -1.72 5.60
CA GLY A 80 -0.97 -1.48 4.34
C GLY A 80 -0.64 -2.51 3.26
N ALA A 81 0.66 -2.83 3.11
CA ALA A 81 1.14 -3.81 2.14
C ALA A 81 0.71 -5.24 2.49
N LEU A 82 0.88 -5.65 3.75
CA LEU A 82 0.48 -6.98 4.22
C LEU A 82 -1.03 -7.19 4.13
N ASN A 83 -1.83 -6.17 4.47
CA ASN A 83 -3.28 -6.24 4.35
C ASN A 83 -3.71 -6.41 2.88
N GLN A 84 -3.11 -5.69 1.93
CA GLN A 84 -3.41 -5.90 0.49
C GLN A 84 -2.98 -7.30 0.01
N TYR A 85 -1.88 -7.84 0.55
CA TYR A 85 -1.48 -9.22 0.25
C TYR A 85 -2.49 -10.24 0.77
N LEU A 86 -2.98 -10.09 2.00
CA LEU A 86 -3.96 -10.99 2.61
C LEU A 86 -5.32 -10.92 1.90
N GLU A 87 -5.78 -9.72 1.60
CA GLU A 87 -7.10 -9.48 0.97
C GLU A 87 -7.09 -9.69 -0.55
N ARG A 88 -5.96 -9.98 -1.20
CA ARG A 88 -5.80 -10.00 -2.67
C ARG A 88 -6.86 -10.78 -3.43
N HIS A 89 -7.35 -11.90 -2.86
CA HIS A 89 -8.39 -12.73 -3.50
C HIS A 89 -9.77 -12.08 -3.39
N ALA A 90 -10.10 -11.53 -2.23
CA ALA A 90 -11.35 -10.80 -2.02
C ALA A 90 -11.37 -9.50 -2.84
N ASP A 91 -10.25 -8.79 -2.91
CA ASP A 91 -10.09 -7.56 -3.69
C ASP A 91 -10.32 -7.77 -5.20
N ALA A 92 -9.91 -8.91 -5.72
CA ALA A 92 -10.13 -9.26 -7.14
C ALA A 92 -11.61 -9.47 -7.48
N LEU A 93 -12.46 -9.82 -6.52
CA LEU A 93 -13.89 -10.06 -6.70
C LEU A 93 -14.74 -8.78 -6.58
N MET A 94 -14.17 -7.71 -6.01
CA MET A 94 -14.89 -6.46 -5.75
C MET A 94 -14.52 -5.40 -6.79
N SER A 95 -15.49 -4.83 -7.49
CA SER A 95 -15.28 -3.78 -8.50
C SER A 95 -14.53 -2.56 -7.94
N ARG A 96 -14.74 -2.21 -6.67
CA ARG A 96 -14.10 -1.08 -5.98
C ARG A 96 -12.60 -1.30 -5.77
N THR A 97 -12.15 -2.53 -5.56
CA THR A 97 -10.77 -2.88 -5.19
C THR A 97 -10.02 -3.62 -6.29
N ALA A 98 -10.69 -4.00 -7.38
CA ALA A 98 -10.07 -4.65 -8.53
C ALA A 98 -8.97 -3.82 -9.20
N SER A 99 -8.98 -2.49 -9.02
CA SER A 99 -7.96 -1.56 -9.50
C SER A 99 -6.72 -1.46 -8.62
N ARG A 100 -6.67 -2.12 -7.45
CA ARG A 100 -5.49 -2.15 -6.58
C ARG A 100 -4.28 -2.79 -7.28
N PRO A 101 -3.03 -2.46 -6.88
CA PRO A 101 -1.83 -2.95 -7.56
C PRO A 101 -1.74 -4.45 -7.77
N ILE A 102 -2.12 -5.28 -6.77
CA ILE A 102 -2.05 -6.75 -6.89
C ILE A 102 -3.17 -7.29 -7.81
N PRO A 103 -4.47 -7.02 -7.59
CA PRO A 103 -5.54 -7.52 -8.46
C PRO A 103 -5.40 -7.03 -9.91
N ALA A 104 -4.92 -5.82 -10.10
CA ALA A 104 -4.67 -5.23 -11.43
C ALA A 104 -3.41 -5.79 -12.13
N GLY A 105 -2.64 -6.67 -11.48
CA GLY A 105 -1.42 -7.26 -12.05
C GLY A 105 -0.23 -6.30 -12.20
N ARG A 106 -0.27 -5.12 -11.56
CA ARG A 106 0.82 -4.13 -11.62
C ARG A 106 1.99 -4.47 -10.70
N LEU A 107 1.70 -5.10 -9.55
CA LEU A 107 2.70 -5.64 -8.63
C LEU A 107 2.41 -7.11 -8.38
N SER A 108 3.47 -7.93 -8.27
CA SER A 108 3.31 -9.34 -7.91
C SER A 108 3.02 -9.50 -6.40
N ALA A 109 2.24 -10.51 -6.05
CA ALA A 109 1.94 -10.81 -4.65
C ALA A 109 3.21 -11.06 -3.82
N GLY A 110 4.23 -11.70 -4.42
CA GLY A 110 5.52 -11.94 -3.78
C GLY A 110 6.31 -10.65 -3.50
N GLU A 111 6.32 -9.70 -4.45
CA GLU A 111 6.96 -8.39 -4.25
C GLU A 111 6.30 -7.62 -3.09
N VAL A 112 4.97 -7.60 -3.04
CA VAL A 112 4.22 -6.90 -1.99
C VAL A 112 4.44 -7.55 -0.63
N LEU A 113 4.46 -8.89 -0.56
CA LEU A 113 4.77 -9.62 0.67
C LEU A 113 6.19 -9.32 1.15
N ALA A 114 7.18 -9.41 0.27
CA ALA A 114 8.58 -9.11 0.61
C ALA A 114 8.74 -7.66 1.08
N PHE A 115 8.13 -6.72 0.37
CA PHE A 115 8.13 -5.30 0.76
C PHE A 115 7.49 -5.09 2.14
N GLY A 116 6.32 -5.66 2.38
CA GLY A 116 5.62 -5.58 3.67
C GLY A 116 6.44 -6.15 4.82
N LEU A 117 7.06 -7.32 4.64
CA LEU A 117 7.92 -7.96 5.65
C LEU A 117 9.19 -7.15 5.90
N LEU A 118 9.84 -6.60 4.88
CA LEU A 118 11.02 -5.74 5.04
C LEU A 118 10.67 -4.47 5.81
N CYS A 119 9.54 -3.82 5.49
CA CYS A 119 9.08 -2.65 6.22
C CYS A 119 8.72 -3.00 7.67
N ALA A 120 8.07 -4.14 7.93
CA ALA A 120 7.72 -4.58 9.28
C ALA A 120 8.96 -4.86 10.14
N THR A 121 9.90 -5.66 9.63
CA THR A 121 11.14 -5.99 10.36
C THR A 121 12.01 -4.76 10.55
N GLY A 122 12.11 -3.88 9.54
CA GLY A 122 12.83 -2.61 9.63
C GLY A 122 12.23 -1.67 10.67
N SER A 123 10.90 -1.55 10.70
CA SER A 123 10.17 -0.77 11.71
C SER A 123 10.43 -1.28 13.14
N LEU A 124 10.26 -2.58 13.36
CA LEU A 124 10.47 -3.19 14.69
C LEU A 124 11.92 -3.04 15.15
N GLY A 125 12.90 -3.31 14.29
CA GLY A 125 14.30 -3.13 14.59
C GLY A 125 14.65 -1.68 14.94
N TRP A 126 14.11 -0.72 14.17
CA TRP A 126 14.28 0.70 14.42
C TRP A 126 13.70 1.12 15.77
N LEU A 127 12.46 0.69 16.08
CA LEU A 127 11.79 1.04 17.33
C LEU A 127 12.47 0.41 18.57
N ILE A 128 12.95 -0.83 18.46
CA ILE A 128 13.70 -1.48 19.54
C ILE A 128 14.99 -0.70 19.86
N TRP A 129 15.70 -0.27 18.82
CA TRP A 129 16.98 0.40 18.98
C TRP A 129 16.85 1.86 19.41
N GLN A 130 15.89 2.60 18.86
CA GLN A 130 15.81 4.05 19.00
C GLN A 130 14.77 4.53 20.02
N THR A 131 13.84 3.67 20.41
CA THR A 131 12.77 4.05 21.34
C THR A 131 12.81 3.15 22.60
N ASN A 132 11.97 2.14 22.63
CA ASN A 132 11.96 1.14 23.68
C ASN A 132 11.26 -0.15 23.20
N PRO A 133 11.53 -1.32 23.82
CA PRO A 133 10.94 -2.58 23.41
C PRO A 133 9.42 -2.66 23.62
N LEU A 134 8.87 -1.87 24.53
CA LEU A 134 7.42 -1.81 24.75
C LEU A 134 6.70 -1.20 23.53
N THR A 135 7.23 -0.09 22.99
CA THR A 135 6.69 0.53 21.76
C THR A 135 6.75 -0.45 20.59
N ALA A 136 7.86 -1.16 20.41
CA ALA A 136 8.00 -2.18 19.39
C ALA A 136 7.00 -3.34 19.58
N GLY A 137 6.79 -3.81 20.82
CA GLY A 137 5.81 -4.83 21.15
C GLY A 137 4.38 -4.42 20.86
N MET A 138 4.00 -3.19 21.20
CA MET A 138 2.68 -2.64 20.87
C MET A 138 2.50 -2.47 19.36
N THR A 139 3.54 -2.02 18.66
CA THR A 139 3.53 -1.93 17.19
C THR A 139 3.38 -3.31 16.55
N LEU A 140 4.06 -4.32 17.04
CA LEU A 140 3.89 -5.69 16.58
C LEU A 140 2.46 -6.18 16.77
N ALA A 141 1.84 -5.90 17.92
CA ALA A 141 0.44 -6.25 18.19
C ALA A 141 -0.55 -5.57 17.23
N THR A 142 -0.20 -4.44 16.63
CA THR A 142 -1.04 -3.77 15.62
C THR A 142 -0.81 -4.30 14.21
N LEU A 143 0.26 -5.04 13.97
CA LEU A 143 0.59 -5.65 12.66
C LEU A 143 -0.08 -7.03 12.48
N VAL A 144 -0.49 -7.68 13.55
CA VAL A 144 -1.13 -9.01 13.59
C VAL A 144 -2.64 -8.90 13.68
#